data_424a8028a3f81b2d86bce3d767d82d20
#
_entry.id   424a8028a3f81b2d86bce3d767d82d20
#
_cell.length_a   1.000
_cell.length_b   1.000
_cell.length_c   1.000
_cell.angle_alpha   90.00
_cell.angle_beta   90.00
_cell.angle_gamma   90.00
#
_symmetry.space_group_name_H-M   'P 1'
#
loop_
_entity.id
_entity.type
_entity.pdbx_description
1 polymer ?
#
loop_
_entity_poly.entity_id
_entity_poly.type
_entity_poly.pdbx_seq_one_letter_code
_entity_poly.pdbx_strand_id
1 'polypeptide(L)'
;MHKFDTGALREDKTGKGRCDLLPMCALLRLSKHYEAGTAEHGERNWEKGLPMHSFLDSAIRHIFKYMDGQTDEDHLCAAAWNILGAMWTEEKKPEMMDIPTRFKTIDMGNESYIKEPLSHTDVHDTVEED
;
A
#
# COMPACT_ATOMS: atom_id res chain seq x y z
N MET A 1 17.44 -22.32 -11.07
CA MET A 1 16.27 -23.02 -11.60
C MET A 1 15.85 -24.12 -10.64
N HIS A 2 14.58 -24.20 -10.34
CA HIS A 2 14.04 -25.22 -9.43
C HIS A 2 13.62 -26.46 -10.20
N LYS A 3 14.02 -27.63 -9.72
CA LYS A 3 13.65 -28.94 -10.29
C LYS A 3 12.66 -29.63 -9.35
N PHE A 4 11.51 -30.02 -9.89
CA PHE A 4 10.49 -30.77 -9.16
C PHE A 4 10.79 -32.28 -9.20
N ASP A 5 10.17 -33.06 -8.30
CA ASP A 5 10.35 -34.52 -8.22
C ASP A 5 9.99 -35.22 -9.52
N THR A 6 9.09 -34.65 -10.31
CA THR A 6 8.71 -35.16 -11.63
C THR A 6 9.76 -34.94 -12.69
N GLY A 7 10.83 -34.20 -12.41
CA GLY A 7 11.84 -33.77 -13.36
C GLY A 7 11.53 -32.48 -14.09
N ALA A 8 10.34 -31.88 -13.86
CA ALA A 8 9.99 -30.60 -14.45
C ALA A 8 10.85 -29.48 -13.86
N LEU A 9 11.15 -28.49 -14.67
CA LEU A 9 11.99 -27.36 -14.28
C LEU A 9 11.20 -26.06 -14.33
N ARG A 10 11.43 -25.16 -13.36
CA ARG A 10 10.96 -23.79 -13.35
C ARG A 10 12.03 -22.87 -12.79
N GLU A 11 11.92 -21.59 -13.12
CA GLU A 11 12.77 -20.59 -12.50
C GLU A 11 12.55 -20.51 -11.00
N ASP A 12 13.60 -20.15 -10.27
CA ASP A 12 13.53 -19.94 -8.83
C ASP A 12 12.54 -18.84 -8.52
N LYS A 13 11.63 -19.10 -7.55
CA LYS A 13 10.59 -18.15 -7.11
C LYS A 13 10.98 -17.39 -5.84
N THR A 14 12.16 -17.65 -5.30
CA THR A 14 12.61 -17.00 -4.07
C THR A 14 12.58 -15.47 -4.26
N GLY A 15 11.89 -14.76 -3.36
CA GLY A 15 11.80 -13.30 -3.41
C GLY A 15 10.74 -12.74 -4.36
N LYS A 16 10.00 -13.57 -5.07
CA LYS A 16 8.94 -13.12 -6.00
C LYS A 16 7.57 -12.95 -5.31
N GLY A 17 7.46 -13.30 -4.04
CA GLY A 17 6.21 -13.33 -3.30
C GLY A 17 5.46 -14.66 -3.48
N ARG A 18 4.48 -14.86 -2.64
CA ARG A 18 3.66 -16.08 -2.61
C ARG A 18 2.19 -15.69 -2.78
N CYS A 19 1.77 -15.48 -4.03
CA CYS A 19 0.38 -15.10 -4.35
C CYS A 19 -0.63 -16.16 -3.89
N ASP A 20 -0.22 -17.43 -3.83
CA ASP A 20 -1.06 -18.52 -3.35
C ASP A 20 -1.40 -18.45 -1.86
N LEU A 21 -0.66 -17.64 -1.09
CA LEU A 21 -0.95 -17.41 0.33
C LEU A 21 -1.95 -16.27 0.55
N LEU A 22 -2.30 -15.52 -0.49
CA LEU A 22 -3.25 -14.42 -0.35
C LEU A 22 -4.68 -14.95 -0.14
N PRO A 23 -5.46 -14.32 0.75
CA PRO A 23 -6.82 -14.77 1.03
C PRO A 23 -7.75 -14.46 -0.13
N MET A 24 -8.04 -15.45 -0.98
CA MET A 24 -8.81 -15.29 -2.21
C MET A 24 -10.18 -14.67 -1.97
N CYS A 25 -10.92 -15.12 -0.95
CA CYS A 25 -12.27 -14.59 -0.70
C CYS A 25 -12.24 -13.10 -0.35
N ALA A 26 -11.25 -12.66 0.40
CA ALA A 26 -11.08 -11.24 0.75
C ALA A 26 -10.69 -10.42 -0.47
N LEU A 27 -9.80 -10.94 -1.32
CA LEU A 27 -9.39 -10.26 -2.54
C LEU A 27 -10.53 -10.15 -3.56
N LEU A 28 -11.37 -11.20 -3.70
CA LEU A 28 -12.55 -11.13 -4.56
C LEU A 28 -13.55 -10.10 -4.04
N ARG A 29 -13.76 -10.03 -2.74
CA ARG A 29 -14.59 -9.01 -2.12
C ARG A 29 -14.05 -7.61 -2.39
N LEU A 30 -12.76 -7.43 -2.23
CA LEU A 30 -12.07 -6.16 -2.52
C LEU A 30 -12.21 -5.77 -3.99
N SER A 31 -12.09 -6.73 -4.91
CA SER A 31 -12.22 -6.46 -6.33
C SER A 31 -13.60 -5.91 -6.71
N LYS A 32 -14.65 -6.36 -6.03
CA LYS A 32 -16.01 -5.83 -6.20
C LYS A 32 -16.12 -4.38 -5.73
N HIS A 33 -15.40 -4.04 -4.67
CA HIS A 33 -15.34 -2.65 -4.20
C HIS A 33 -14.66 -1.75 -5.24
N TYR A 34 -13.59 -2.21 -5.88
CA TYR A 34 -12.93 -1.50 -6.98
C TYR A 34 -13.87 -1.33 -8.18
N GLU A 35 -14.61 -2.36 -8.54
CA GLU A 35 -15.59 -2.29 -9.63
C GLU A 35 -16.67 -1.23 -9.35
N ALA A 36 -17.24 -1.23 -8.15
CA ALA A 36 -18.24 -0.25 -7.76
C ALA A 36 -17.70 1.19 -7.80
N GLY A 37 -16.44 1.39 -7.44
CA GLY A 37 -15.79 2.69 -7.47
C GLY A 37 -15.64 3.27 -8.88
N THR A 38 -15.54 2.42 -9.92
CA THR A 38 -15.42 2.91 -11.30
C THR A 38 -16.64 3.68 -11.77
N ALA A 39 -17.82 3.33 -11.25
CA ALA A 39 -19.07 4.01 -11.60
C ALA A 39 -19.11 5.44 -11.05
N GLU A 40 -18.46 5.69 -9.92
CA GLU A 40 -18.47 7.00 -9.25
C GLU A 40 -17.32 7.89 -9.68
N HIS A 41 -16.12 7.33 -9.82
CA HIS A 41 -14.88 8.09 -9.97
C HIS A 41 -14.11 7.80 -11.26
N GLY A 42 -14.56 6.85 -12.07
CA GLY A 42 -13.85 6.37 -13.25
C GLY A 42 -12.79 5.33 -12.90
N GLU A 43 -12.33 4.65 -13.94
CA GLU A 43 -11.28 3.64 -13.77
C GLU A 43 -9.97 4.27 -13.33
N ARG A 44 -9.30 3.63 -12.36
CA ARG A 44 -7.96 4.01 -11.90
C ARG A 44 -7.83 5.47 -11.47
N ASN A 45 -8.88 6.03 -10.90
CA ASN A 45 -8.85 7.40 -10.38
C ASN A 45 -7.70 7.61 -9.38
N TRP A 46 -7.38 6.60 -8.57
CA TRP A 46 -6.31 6.63 -7.60
C TRP A 46 -4.90 6.78 -8.22
N GLU A 47 -4.74 6.46 -9.50
CA GLU A 47 -3.47 6.64 -10.21
C GLU A 47 -3.15 8.10 -10.55
N LYS A 48 -4.13 8.98 -10.47
CA LYS A 48 -3.94 10.40 -10.78
C LYS A 48 -3.05 11.11 -9.76
N GLY A 49 -2.96 10.56 -8.59
CA GLY A 49 -2.21 11.11 -7.46
C GLY A 49 -3.13 11.75 -6.43
N LEU A 50 -3.00 11.25 -5.21
CA LEU A 50 -3.66 11.80 -4.04
C LEU A 50 -2.59 11.97 -2.96
N PRO A 51 -2.68 13.04 -2.14
CA PRO A 51 -1.73 13.19 -1.03
C PRO A 51 -1.79 11.98 -0.10
N MET A 52 -0.65 11.53 0.38
CA MET A 52 -0.54 10.34 1.21
C MET A 52 -1.46 10.42 2.44
N HIS A 53 -1.52 11.58 3.11
CA HIS A 53 -2.38 11.75 4.28
C HIS A 53 -3.86 11.50 3.99
N SER A 54 -4.32 11.79 2.76
CA SER A 54 -5.72 11.60 2.37
C SER A 54 -6.11 10.13 2.38
N PHE A 55 -5.24 9.24 1.89
CA PHE A 55 -5.45 7.80 1.99
C PHE A 55 -5.51 7.33 3.44
N LEU A 56 -4.55 7.79 4.25
CA LEU A 56 -4.44 7.34 5.64
C LEU A 56 -5.59 7.84 6.50
N ASP A 57 -5.99 9.09 6.33
CA ASP A 57 -7.14 9.66 7.03
C ASP A 57 -8.42 8.88 6.74
N SER A 58 -8.68 8.61 5.47
CA SER A 58 -9.86 7.83 5.06
C SER A 58 -9.79 6.39 5.56
N ALA A 59 -8.62 5.74 5.49
CA ALA A 59 -8.45 4.38 5.99
C ALA A 59 -8.79 4.29 7.47
N ILE A 60 -8.26 5.20 8.28
CA ILE A 60 -8.51 5.24 9.73
C ILE A 60 -9.98 5.47 10.02
N ARG A 61 -10.61 6.41 9.31
CA ARG A 61 -12.04 6.72 9.49
C ARG A 61 -12.91 5.50 9.20
N HIS A 62 -12.63 4.75 8.14
CA HIS A 62 -13.37 3.53 7.82
C HIS A 62 -13.15 2.43 8.85
N ILE A 63 -11.94 2.31 9.39
CA ILE A 63 -11.67 1.36 10.48
C ILE A 63 -12.51 1.72 11.71
N PHE A 64 -12.56 3.00 12.10
CA PHE A 64 -13.39 3.45 13.21
C PHE A 64 -14.87 3.18 12.98
N LYS A 65 -15.37 3.44 11.78
CA LYS A 65 -16.78 3.18 11.45
C LYS A 65 -17.11 1.70 11.54
N TYR A 66 -16.22 0.85 11.08
CA TYR A 66 -16.39 -0.59 11.20
C TYR A 66 -16.45 -1.02 12.67
N MET A 67 -15.55 -0.51 13.50
CA MET A 67 -15.51 -0.82 14.93
C MET A 67 -16.73 -0.29 15.67
N ASP A 68 -17.33 0.77 15.16
CA ASP A 68 -18.57 1.37 15.67
C ASP A 68 -19.83 0.58 15.24
N GLY A 69 -19.68 -0.46 14.45
CA GLY A 69 -20.79 -1.29 13.99
C GLY A 69 -21.56 -0.74 12.81
N GLN A 70 -21.03 0.26 12.11
CA GLN A 70 -21.71 0.85 10.96
C GLN A 70 -21.67 -0.11 9.76
N THR A 71 -22.80 -0.23 9.07
CA THR A 71 -23.00 -1.17 7.95
C THR A 71 -23.55 -0.49 6.70
N ASP A 72 -23.47 0.81 6.60
CA ASP A 72 -23.94 1.61 5.47
C ASP A 72 -23.10 1.37 4.20
N GLU A 73 -21.86 0.93 4.36
CA GLU A 73 -20.99 0.49 3.27
C GLU A 73 -20.00 -0.57 3.78
N ASP A 74 -19.21 -1.14 2.86
CA ASP A 74 -18.16 -2.10 3.22
C ASP A 74 -16.92 -1.36 3.71
N HIS A 75 -16.92 -1.01 5.00
CA HIS A 75 -15.84 -0.22 5.60
C HIS A 75 -14.49 -0.93 5.61
N LEU A 76 -14.47 -2.26 5.71
CA LEU A 76 -13.21 -3.00 5.63
C LEU A 76 -12.58 -2.91 4.23
N CYS A 77 -13.39 -3.08 3.19
CA CYS A 77 -12.92 -2.92 1.82
C CYS A 77 -12.50 -1.48 1.53
N ALA A 78 -13.25 -0.50 2.05
CA ALA A 78 -12.91 0.91 1.87
C ALA A 78 -11.57 1.23 2.54
N ALA A 79 -11.33 0.70 3.74
CA ALA A 79 -10.04 0.85 4.42
C ALA A 79 -8.90 0.19 3.63
N ALA A 80 -9.12 -1.05 3.15
CA ALA A 80 -8.13 -1.78 2.35
C ALA A 80 -7.82 -1.05 1.04
N TRP A 81 -8.83 -0.52 0.36
CA TRP A 81 -8.66 0.27 -0.86
C TRP A 81 -7.72 1.46 -0.61
N ASN A 82 -7.93 2.17 0.48
CA ASN A 82 -7.10 3.32 0.83
C ASN A 82 -5.65 2.90 1.14
N ILE A 83 -5.45 1.79 1.85
CA ILE A 83 -4.10 1.29 2.14
C ILE A 83 -3.38 0.87 0.86
N LEU A 84 -4.06 0.14 -0.03
CA LEU A 84 -3.47 -0.25 -1.31
C LEU A 84 -3.14 0.97 -2.18
N GLY A 85 -4.02 1.98 -2.18
CA GLY A 85 -3.76 3.24 -2.85
C GLY A 85 -2.52 3.95 -2.30
N ALA A 86 -2.37 3.96 -0.97
CA ALA A 86 -1.19 4.50 -0.32
C ALA A 86 0.09 3.73 -0.71
N MET A 87 0.04 2.40 -0.71
CA MET A 87 1.19 1.56 -1.11
C MET A 87 1.60 1.82 -2.56
N TRP A 88 0.63 1.87 -3.47
CA TRP A 88 0.91 2.18 -4.87
C TRP A 88 1.52 3.57 -5.04
N THR A 89 0.94 4.55 -4.34
CA THR A 89 1.39 5.96 -4.40
C THR A 89 2.82 6.10 -3.86
N GLU A 90 3.14 5.41 -2.77
CA GLU A 90 4.50 5.41 -2.22
C GLU A 90 5.53 4.96 -3.26
N GLU A 91 5.20 3.93 -4.06
CA GLU A 91 6.11 3.41 -5.07
C GLU A 91 6.14 4.23 -6.36
N LYS A 92 4.98 4.68 -6.83
CA LYS A 92 4.83 5.24 -8.18
C LYS A 92 4.75 6.76 -8.23
N LYS A 93 4.35 7.39 -7.14
CA LYS A 93 4.23 8.85 -7.04
C LYS A 93 4.75 9.35 -5.69
N PRO A 94 6.05 9.13 -5.42
CA PRO A 94 6.65 9.52 -4.13
C PRO A 94 6.53 11.02 -3.83
N GLU A 95 6.33 11.87 -4.84
CA GLU A 95 6.09 13.30 -4.69
C GLU A 95 4.80 13.62 -3.93
N MET A 96 3.89 12.64 -3.82
CA MET A 96 2.63 12.79 -3.05
C MET A 96 2.84 12.58 -1.55
N MET A 97 4.04 12.23 -1.11
CA MET A 97 4.33 12.04 0.31
C MET A 97 4.26 13.36 1.06
N ASP A 98 3.39 13.42 2.05
CA ASP A 98 3.17 14.61 2.88
C ASP A 98 3.13 14.30 4.37
N ILE A 99 3.57 13.10 4.76
CA ILE A 99 3.69 12.74 6.17
C ILE A 99 5.07 13.18 6.67
N PRO A 100 5.14 14.15 7.61
CA PRO A 100 6.42 14.78 8.00
C PRO A 100 7.50 13.81 8.46
N THR A 101 7.12 12.72 9.12
CA THR A 101 8.07 11.73 9.65
C THR A 101 8.57 10.74 8.60
N ARG A 102 8.05 10.82 7.37
CA ARG A 102 8.38 9.88 6.28
C ARG A 102 9.37 10.47 5.29
N PHE A 103 10.33 11.22 5.77
CA PHE A 103 11.40 11.80 4.94
C PHE A 103 12.76 11.49 5.54
N LYS A 104 13.74 11.22 4.67
CA LYS A 104 15.14 11.15 5.03
C LYS A 104 15.84 12.42 4.54
N THR A 105 16.88 12.83 5.24
CA THR A 105 17.70 13.99 4.86
C THR A 105 18.92 13.52 4.10
N ILE A 106 19.20 14.15 2.96
CA ILE A 106 20.39 13.93 2.17
C ILE A 106 21.27 15.17 2.32
N ASP A 107 22.50 14.99 2.82
CA ASP A 107 23.49 16.04 2.95
C ASP A 107 24.14 16.30 1.58
N MET A 108 24.06 17.56 1.10
CA MET A 108 24.64 17.99 -0.17
C MET A 108 26.04 18.57 -0.04
N GLY A 109 26.67 18.47 1.14
CA GLY A 109 28.06 18.84 1.36
C GLY A 109 28.33 20.30 1.72
N ASN A 110 27.42 21.21 1.50
CA ASN A 110 27.58 22.66 1.77
C ASN A 110 26.48 23.19 2.70
N GLU A 111 26.19 22.47 3.77
CA GLU A 111 25.09 22.78 4.70
C GLU A 111 23.70 22.77 4.03
N SER A 112 23.63 22.36 2.78
CA SER A 112 22.36 22.17 2.07
C SER A 112 21.85 20.75 2.27
N TYR A 113 20.56 20.62 2.55
CA TYR A 113 19.92 19.32 2.78
C TYR A 113 18.75 19.17 1.82
N ILE A 114 18.66 17.97 1.20
CA ILE A 114 17.49 17.58 0.44
C ILE A 114 16.72 16.58 1.30
N LYS A 115 15.42 16.79 1.42
CA LYS A 115 14.52 15.83 2.04
C LYS A 115 13.92 14.93 0.95
N GLU A 116 14.16 13.63 1.05
CA GLU A 116 13.58 12.64 0.18
C GLU A 116 12.56 11.80 0.92
N PRO A 117 11.43 11.44 0.26
CA PRO A 117 10.48 10.50 0.85
C PRO A 117 11.13 9.15 1.12
N LEU A 118 10.85 8.56 2.27
CA LEU A 118 11.20 7.18 2.55
C LEU A 118 10.36 6.25 1.69
N SER A 119 10.97 5.20 1.17
CA SER A 119 10.28 4.11 0.50
C SER A 119 10.12 2.92 1.46
N HIS A 120 9.31 1.93 1.08
CA HIS A 120 9.14 0.71 1.87
C HIS A 120 10.44 -0.12 1.93
N THR A 121 11.42 0.15 1.05
CA THR A 121 12.73 -0.51 1.08
C THR A 121 13.73 0.17 2.00
N ASP A 122 13.42 1.37 2.51
CA ASP A 122 14.23 2.07 3.51
C ASP A 122 13.95 1.48 4.89
N VAL A 123 14.48 0.28 5.14
CA VAL A 123 14.27 -0.42 6.41
C VAL A 123 15.30 0.09 7.42
N HIS A 124 14.80 0.63 8.54
CA HIS A 124 15.64 0.99 9.68
C HIS A 124 15.58 -0.13 10.71
N ASP A 125 16.76 -0.59 11.17
CA ASP A 125 16.86 -1.48 12.32
C ASP A 125 16.56 -0.66 13.58
N THR A 126 15.29 -0.39 13.81
CA THR A 126 14.87 0.17 15.09
C THR A 126 14.64 -0.98 16.05
N VAL A 127 15.45 -1.00 17.12
CA VAL A 127 15.13 -1.87 18.24
C VAL A 127 13.95 -1.23 18.95
N GLU A 128 12.77 -1.83 18.82
CA GLU A 128 11.63 -1.43 19.64
C GLU A 128 11.93 -1.85 21.06
N GLU A 129 12.05 -0.87 21.93
CA GLU A 129 12.06 -1.12 23.36
C GLU A 129 10.60 -1.23 23.81
N ASP A 130 10.23 -2.43 24.22
CA ASP A 130 8.92 -2.67 24.87
C ASP A 130 8.88 -2.02 26.25
#